data_d87e8994e3a19275ee3b2c536d7099d3
#
_entry.id   d87e8994e3a19275ee3b2c536d7099d3
#
_cell.length_a   1.000
_cell.length_b   1.000
_cell.length_c   1.000
_cell.angle_alpha   90.00
_cell.angle_beta   90.00
_cell.angle_gamma   90.00
#
_symmetry.space_group_name_H-M   'P 1'
#
loop_
_entity.id
_entity.type
_entity.pdbx_description
1 polymer ?
#
loop_
_entity_poly.entity_id
_entity_poly.type
_entity_poly.pdbx_seq_one_letter_code
_entity_poly.pdbx_strand_id
1 'polypeptide(L)'
;MTRDVTAPDTTHSGGIGFFEKWLSVWVALCIAAGIGLGNLTPDLFQFLANLEYASVNLVVAVLIWGMVYPMMVNVDFASIRHIGDRPKGLVVTLIVNWLIKPFTMVALGVLFFEIFFVDIIAPDDAQQYIAGLILLGAAPCTAMVFVWSQLTRGDATYTLVQVSVNDIIMIFAFAPIVAFLLGVTDIDVPWPTLILSVGLYVVVPLIAGALTRLSLTRNSRPGEASDVAITRFTHSAKPFSVIALLATVVLLFGFQGHVILDRPILIGLIAAPLLVQSYGIFIIAYGAAWLWRIPHKVAAPCALIGTSNFFELAVAVAISL
;
A
#
# COMPACT_ATOMS: atom_id res chain seq x y z
N MET A 1 24.28 28.97 -42.83
CA MET A 1 23.74 27.61 -42.96
C MET A 1 23.89 26.93 -41.62
N THR A 2 23.00 27.20 -40.69
CA THR A 2 22.94 26.64 -39.35
C THR A 2 22.00 25.44 -39.39
N ARG A 3 22.55 24.25 -39.19
CA ARG A 3 21.74 23.02 -39.05
C ARG A 3 21.11 23.02 -37.67
N ASP A 4 19.80 23.19 -37.61
CA ASP A 4 18.99 22.84 -36.43
C ASP A 4 19.10 21.34 -36.19
N VAL A 5 19.76 20.99 -35.09
CA VAL A 5 19.74 19.65 -34.54
C VAL A 5 18.47 19.56 -33.66
N THR A 6 17.38 19.14 -34.28
CA THR A 6 16.18 18.75 -33.55
C THR A 6 16.54 17.55 -32.69
N ALA A 7 16.57 17.75 -31.34
CA ALA A 7 16.64 16.67 -30.38
C ALA A 7 15.43 15.74 -30.59
N PRO A 8 15.61 14.41 -30.51
CA PRO A 8 14.49 13.51 -30.62
C PRO A 8 13.58 13.68 -29.39
N ASP A 9 12.35 14.06 -29.66
CA ASP A 9 11.24 14.08 -28.70
C ASP A 9 10.98 12.65 -28.20
N THR A 10 11.63 12.25 -27.11
CA THR A 10 11.33 11.00 -26.42
C THR A 10 10.13 11.20 -25.48
N THR A 11 8.99 11.61 -26.04
CA THR A 11 7.70 11.40 -25.40
C THR A 11 7.34 9.93 -25.54
N HIS A 12 7.90 9.08 -24.67
CA HIS A 12 7.30 7.79 -24.39
C HIS A 12 5.96 8.05 -23.67
N SER A 13 4.93 8.34 -24.45
CA SER A 13 3.54 8.18 -24.04
C SER A 13 3.25 6.66 -23.98
N GLY A 14 3.83 5.97 -23.02
CA GLY A 14 3.36 4.66 -22.62
C GLY A 14 1.95 4.85 -22.07
N GLY A 15 0.93 4.61 -22.91
CA GLY A 15 -0.46 4.63 -22.49
C GLY A 15 -0.62 3.67 -21.30
N ILE A 16 -1.52 4.03 -20.37
CA ILE A 16 -1.90 3.17 -19.24
C ILE A 16 -2.29 1.83 -19.82
N GLY A 17 -1.66 0.74 -19.32
CA GLY A 17 -1.96 -0.61 -19.79
C GLY A 17 -3.46 -0.91 -19.64
N PHE A 18 -4.00 -1.74 -20.52
CA PHE A 18 -5.42 -2.17 -20.45
C PHE A 18 -5.81 -2.65 -19.04
N PHE A 19 -4.93 -3.39 -18.38
CA PHE A 19 -5.15 -3.89 -17.03
C PHE A 19 -5.29 -2.75 -16.00
N GLU A 20 -4.40 -1.77 -16.02
CA GLU A 20 -4.39 -0.65 -15.08
C GLU A 20 -5.61 0.24 -15.25
N LYS A 21 -6.07 0.42 -16.48
CA LYS A 21 -7.29 1.19 -16.80
C LYS A 21 -8.54 0.56 -16.17
N TRP A 22 -8.59 -0.77 -16.09
CA TRP A 22 -9.74 -1.54 -15.60
C TRP A 22 -9.46 -2.23 -14.25
N LEU A 23 -8.42 -1.79 -13.52
CA LEU A 23 -8.01 -2.42 -12.26
C LEU A 23 -9.17 -2.55 -11.27
N SER A 24 -9.98 -1.50 -11.10
CA SER A 24 -11.14 -1.53 -10.19
C SER A 24 -12.16 -2.59 -10.59
N VAL A 25 -12.36 -2.82 -11.88
CA VAL A 25 -13.26 -3.87 -12.38
C VAL A 25 -12.68 -5.24 -12.11
N TRP A 26 -11.39 -5.44 -12.35
CA TRP A 26 -10.72 -6.71 -12.06
C TRP A 26 -10.76 -7.04 -10.56
N VAL A 27 -10.52 -6.06 -9.70
CA VAL A 27 -10.63 -6.24 -8.25
C VAL A 27 -12.06 -6.58 -7.85
N ALA A 28 -13.07 -5.89 -8.37
CA ALA A 28 -14.48 -6.19 -8.09
C ALA A 28 -14.86 -7.62 -8.52
N LEU A 29 -14.39 -8.06 -9.69
CA LEU A 29 -14.60 -9.44 -10.16
C LEU A 29 -13.91 -10.46 -9.26
N CYS A 30 -12.69 -10.18 -8.79
CA CYS A 30 -11.97 -11.04 -7.86
C CYS A 30 -12.65 -11.11 -6.48
N ILE A 31 -13.21 -10.00 -5.99
CA ILE A 31 -14.03 -9.97 -4.77
C ILE A 31 -15.25 -10.90 -4.94
N ALA A 32 -16.01 -10.71 -6.02
CA ALA A 32 -17.16 -11.56 -6.31
C ALA A 32 -16.79 -13.04 -6.48
N ALA A 33 -15.69 -13.30 -7.17
CA ALA A 33 -15.16 -14.67 -7.33
C ALA A 33 -14.72 -15.27 -6.00
N GLY A 34 -14.02 -14.50 -5.15
CA GLY A 34 -13.59 -14.94 -3.83
C GLY A 34 -14.77 -15.31 -2.93
N ILE A 35 -15.77 -14.43 -2.84
CA ILE A 35 -17.01 -14.69 -2.07
C ILE A 35 -17.72 -15.93 -2.63
N GLY A 36 -17.88 -16.03 -3.94
CA GLY A 36 -18.54 -17.17 -4.59
C GLY A 36 -17.80 -18.49 -4.33
N LEU A 37 -16.48 -18.53 -4.55
CA LEU A 37 -15.66 -19.71 -4.32
C LEU A 37 -15.60 -20.10 -2.84
N GLY A 38 -15.49 -19.13 -1.92
CA GLY A 38 -15.48 -19.38 -0.48
C GLY A 38 -16.76 -20.04 0.01
N ASN A 39 -17.91 -19.71 -0.60
CA ASN A 39 -19.19 -20.34 -0.29
C ASN A 39 -19.38 -21.69 -0.99
N LEU A 40 -18.89 -21.84 -2.22
CA LEU A 40 -19.02 -23.09 -2.99
C LEU A 40 -18.04 -24.19 -2.54
N THR A 41 -16.85 -23.79 -2.07
CA THR A 41 -15.79 -24.72 -1.66
C THR A 41 -15.18 -24.35 -0.31
N PRO A 42 -15.97 -24.31 0.78
CA PRO A 42 -15.49 -23.90 2.10
C PRO A 42 -14.33 -24.76 2.60
N ASP A 43 -14.34 -26.07 2.31
CA ASP A 43 -13.29 -26.99 2.74
C ASP A 43 -11.91 -26.64 2.14
N LEU A 44 -11.88 -26.17 0.89
CA LEU A 44 -10.66 -25.71 0.25
C LEU A 44 -10.10 -24.46 0.95
N PHE A 45 -10.95 -23.48 1.25
CA PHE A 45 -10.53 -22.26 1.92
C PHE A 45 -10.12 -22.51 3.38
N GLN A 46 -10.79 -23.41 4.09
CA GLN A 46 -10.37 -23.86 5.42
C GLN A 46 -9.01 -24.57 5.37
N PHE A 47 -8.78 -25.45 4.39
CA PHE A 47 -7.47 -26.06 4.18
C PHE A 47 -6.38 -25.00 3.95
N LEU A 48 -6.63 -24.02 3.07
CA LEU A 48 -5.69 -22.94 2.78
C LEU A 48 -5.47 -22.03 4.00
N ALA A 49 -6.51 -21.76 4.79
CA ALA A 49 -6.40 -21.01 6.03
C ALA A 49 -5.53 -21.73 7.08
N ASN A 50 -5.64 -23.06 7.17
CA ASN A 50 -4.88 -23.89 8.11
C ASN A 50 -3.40 -24.10 7.70
N LEU A 51 -2.97 -23.63 6.53
CA LEU A 51 -1.56 -23.65 6.12
C LEU A 51 -0.78 -22.52 6.81
N GLU A 52 -0.70 -22.61 8.14
CA GLU A 52 -0.03 -21.64 9.00
C GLU A 52 1.25 -22.19 9.61
N TYR A 53 2.23 -21.29 9.73
CA TYR A 53 3.44 -21.52 10.50
C TYR A 53 3.78 -20.26 11.33
N ALA A 54 3.91 -20.40 12.64
CA ALA A 54 4.17 -19.29 13.57
C ALA A 54 3.16 -18.11 13.42
N SER A 55 1.88 -18.40 13.35
CA SER A 55 0.78 -17.44 13.10
C SER A 55 0.86 -16.70 11.76
N VAL A 56 1.57 -17.25 10.78
CA VAL A 56 1.66 -16.69 9.42
C VAL A 56 1.07 -17.69 8.44
N ASN A 57 0.05 -17.27 7.70
CA ASN A 57 -0.49 -18.07 6.61
C ASN A 57 0.49 -18.09 5.42
N LEU A 58 1.01 -19.28 5.09
CA LEU A 58 2.07 -19.44 4.09
C LEU A 58 1.61 -19.07 2.68
N VAL A 59 0.35 -19.32 2.34
CA VAL A 59 -0.18 -19.00 1.00
C VAL A 59 -0.27 -17.49 0.84
N VAL A 60 -0.83 -16.81 1.83
CA VAL A 60 -0.91 -15.35 1.87
C VAL A 60 0.49 -14.73 1.84
N ALA A 61 1.43 -15.29 2.60
CA ALA A 61 2.81 -14.80 2.64
C ALA A 61 3.48 -14.86 1.26
N VAL A 62 3.35 -15.97 0.54
CA VAL A 62 3.92 -16.13 -0.81
C VAL A 62 3.30 -15.14 -1.80
N LEU A 63 1.98 -14.95 -1.74
CA LEU A 63 1.29 -13.99 -2.60
C LEU A 63 1.71 -12.54 -2.31
N ILE A 64 1.77 -12.16 -1.03
CA ILE A 64 2.25 -10.83 -0.62
C ILE A 64 3.71 -10.62 -1.07
N TRP A 65 4.58 -11.60 -0.92
CA TRP A 65 5.96 -11.51 -1.39
C TRP A 65 6.04 -11.38 -2.92
N GLY A 66 5.21 -12.12 -3.67
CA GLY A 66 5.12 -11.98 -5.13
C GLY A 66 4.72 -10.58 -5.58
N MET A 67 3.93 -9.90 -4.76
CA MET A 67 3.47 -8.53 -5.02
C MET A 67 4.48 -7.48 -4.55
N VAL A 68 4.98 -7.59 -3.32
CA VAL A 68 5.82 -6.57 -2.67
C VAL A 68 7.27 -6.60 -3.17
N TYR A 69 7.84 -7.79 -3.42
CA TYR A 69 9.23 -7.92 -3.82
C TYR A 69 9.62 -7.12 -5.09
N PRO A 70 8.89 -7.19 -6.21
CA PRO A 70 9.23 -6.39 -7.38
C PRO A 70 9.13 -4.88 -7.15
N MET A 71 8.27 -4.46 -6.21
CA MET A 71 8.18 -3.06 -5.80
C MET A 71 9.42 -2.63 -5.03
N MET A 72 9.90 -3.47 -4.11
CA MET A 72 11.10 -3.20 -3.32
C MET A 72 12.39 -3.09 -4.16
N VAL A 73 12.43 -3.72 -5.33
CA VAL A 73 13.53 -3.53 -6.30
C VAL A 73 13.59 -2.09 -6.84
N ASN A 74 12.44 -1.39 -6.88
CA ASN A 74 12.40 0.01 -7.31
C ASN A 74 12.87 1.00 -6.23
N VAL A 75 12.94 0.58 -4.95
CA VAL A 75 13.41 1.45 -3.87
C VAL A 75 14.83 1.91 -4.16
N ASP A 76 15.03 3.20 -4.30
CA ASP A 76 16.30 3.81 -4.61
C ASP A 76 16.90 4.52 -3.42
N PHE A 77 17.79 3.84 -2.70
CA PHE A 77 18.51 4.42 -1.56
C PHE A 77 19.41 5.60 -1.96
N ALA A 78 19.86 5.67 -3.22
CA ALA A 78 20.65 6.79 -3.71
C ALA A 78 19.82 8.06 -3.93
N SER A 79 18.54 7.90 -4.25
CA SER A 79 17.60 9.01 -4.46
C SER A 79 17.35 9.83 -3.19
N ILE A 80 17.64 9.26 -2.01
CA ILE A 80 17.58 9.97 -0.71
C ILE A 80 18.49 11.20 -0.71
N ARG A 81 19.58 11.19 -1.48
CA ARG A 81 20.47 12.35 -1.61
C ARG A 81 19.79 13.57 -2.24
N HIS A 82 18.71 13.33 -3.02
CA HIS A 82 17.93 14.39 -3.69
C HIS A 82 16.74 14.89 -2.84
N ILE A 83 16.65 14.47 -1.58
CA ILE A 83 15.64 14.96 -0.62
C ILE A 83 15.68 16.49 -0.51
N GLY A 84 16.88 17.08 -0.60
CA GLY A 84 17.09 18.53 -0.50
C GLY A 84 16.54 19.35 -1.66
N ASP A 85 16.23 18.75 -2.80
CA ASP A 85 15.85 19.50 -4.01
C ASP A 85 14.43 20.10 -3.90
N ARG A 86 13.52 19.42 -3.22
CA ARG A 86 12.13 19.87 -3.02
C ARG A 86 11.60 19.52 -1.63
N PRO A 87 12.18 20.08 -0.56
CA PRO A 87 11.92 19.65 0.81
C PRO A 87 10.47 19.87 1.27
N LYS A 88 9.80 20.92 0.78
CA LYS A 88 8.43 21.25 1.19
C LYS A 88 7.44 20.10 0.91
N GLY A 89 7.48 19.52 -0.27
CA GLY A 89 6.58 18.42 -0.60
C GLY A 89 6.85 17.18 0.24
N LEU A 90 8.12 16.86 0.49
CA LEU A 90 8.48 15.73 1.34
C LEU A 90 7.99 15.94 2.78
N VAL A 91 8.17 17.16 3.33
CA VAL A 91 7.68 17.49 4.69
C VAL A 91 6.16 17.33 4.77
N VAL A 92 5.41 17.80 3.76
CA VAL A 92 3.94 17.60 3.72
C VAL A 92 3.63 16.10 3.74
N THR A 93 4.27 15.31 2.87
CA THR A 93 4.03 13.87 2.80
C THR A 93 4.33 13.17 4.11
N LEU A 94 5.46 13.46 4.74
CA LEU A 94 5.87 12.82 5.99
C LEU A 94 4.93 13.17 7.15
N ILE A 95 4.58 14.45 7.30
CA ILE A 95 3.63 14.88 8.34
C ILE A 95 2.27 14.25 8.12
N VAL A 96 1.77 14.24 6.89
CA VAL A 96 0.46 13.66 6.59
C VAL A 96 0.46 12.16 6.83
N ASN A 97 1.46 11.43 6.32
CA ASN A 97 1.48 9.97 6.39
C ASN A 97 1.73 9.41 7.77
N TRP A 98 2.62 10.04 8.54
CA TRP A 98 3.12 9.47 9.78
C TRP A 98 2.59 10.15 11.04
N LEU A 99 2.01 11.36 10.90
CA LEU A 99 1.45 12.08 12.04
C LEU A 99 -0.07 12.31 11.90
N ILE A 100 -0.57 12.73 10.74
CA ILE A 100 -2.01 13.06 10.61
C ILE A 100 -2.84 11.82 10.33
N LYS A 101 -2.47 11.04 9.32
CA LYS A 101 -3.25 9.91 8.82
C LYS A 101 -3.51 8.82 9.87
N PRO A 102 -2.51 8.30 10.62
CA PRO A 102 -2.77 7.26 11.61
C PRO A 102 -3.74 7.71 12.70
N PHE A 103 -3.55 8.92 13.21
CA PHE A 103 -4.39 9.48 14.29
C PHE A 103 -5.80 9.80 13.82
N THR A 104 -5.96 10.33 12.61
CA THR A 104 -7.30 10.57 12.05
C THR A 104 -8.02 9.27 11.74
N MET A 105 -7.32 8.19 11.38
CA MET A 105 -7.93 6.88 11.18
C MET A 105 -8.50 6.33 12.49
N VAL A 106 -7.75 6.39 13.58
CA VAL A 106 -8.25 5.98 14.91
C VAL A 106 -9.44 6.84 15.33
N ALA A 107 -9.32 8.16 15.20
CA ALA A 107 -10.41 9.07 15.57
C ALA A 107 -11.70 8.77 14.78
N LEU A 108 -11.58 8.47 13.49
CA LEU A 108 -12.71 8.03 12.68
C LEU A 108 -13.23 6.65 13.09
N GLY A 109 -12.33 5.70 13.42
CA GLY A 109 -12.72 4.39 13.92
C GLY A 109 -13.57 4.49 15.18
N VAL A 110 -13.08 5.20 16.19
CA VAL A 110 -13.81 5.46 17.43
C VAL A 110 -15.13 6.21 17.16
N LEU A 111 -15.09 7.28 16.37
CA LEU A 111 -16.28 8.07 16.04
C LEU A 111 -17.37 7.23 15.35
N PHE A 112 -16.99 6.38 14.41
CA PHE A 112 -17.97 5.59 13.66
C PHE A 112 -18.43 4.38 14.46
N PHE A 113 -17.54 3.61 15.09
CA PHE A 113 -17.90 2.34 15.70
C PHE A 113 -18.38 2.45 17.15
N GLU A 114 -17.88 3.42 17.92
CA GLU A 114 -18.29 3.60 19.31
C GLU A 114 -19.37 4.67 19.52
N ILE A 115 -19.61 5.56 18.51
CA ILE A 115 -20.60 6.63 18.64
C ILE A 115 -21.72 6.47 17.62
N PHE A 116 -21.41 6.42 16.30
CA PHE A 116 -22.46 6.41 15.28
C PHE A 116 -23.12 5.03 15.09
N PHE A 117 -22.36 3.95 15.26
CA PHE A 117 -22.82 2.58 15.01
C PHE A 117 -22.96 1.75 16.30
N VAL A 118 -22.91 2.39 17.46
CA VAL A 118 -22.97 1.73 18.77
C VAL A 118 -24.19 0.82 18.95
N ASP A 119 -25.34 1.20 18.37
CA ASP A 119 -26.57 0.40 18.43
C ASP A 119 -26.64 -0.72 17.39
N ILE A 120 -25.68 -0.78 16.44
CA ILE A 120 -25.69 -1.71 15.32
C ILE A 120 -24.60 -2.76 15.46
N ILE A 121 -23.47 -2.41 16.07
CA ILE A 121 -22.24 -3.22 16.15
C ILE A 121 -22.00 -3.58 17.62
N ALA A 122 -21.73 -4.87 17.88
CA ALA A 122 -21.35 -5.31 19.22
C ALA A 122 -20.00 -4.68 19.65
N PRO A 123 -19.77 -4.38 20.94
CA PRO A 123 -18.55 -3.74 21.41
C PRO A 123 -17.27 -4.50 21.03
N ASP A 124 -17.29 -5.83 21.11
CA ASP A 124 -16.13 -6.68 20.76
C ASP A 124 -15.82 -6.59 19.26
N ASP A 125 -16.85 -6.57 18.40
CA ASP A 125 -16.69 -6.39 16.95
C ASP A 125 -16.17 -4.98 16.63
N ALA A 126 -16.65 -3.96 17.36
CA ALA A 126 -16.21 -2.58 17.19
C ALA A 126 -14.70 -2.42 17.46
N GLN A 127 -14.18 -3.05 18.53
CA GLN A 127 -12.76 -3.04 18.82
C GLN A 127 -11.92 -3.71 17.72
N GLN A 128 -12.38 -4.85 17.18
CA GLN A 128 -11.71 -5.52 16.07
C GLN A 128 -11.68 -4.64 14.80
N TYR A 129 -12.78 -3.94 14.49
CA TYR A 129 -12.81 -3.04 13.35
C TYR A 129 -11.92 -1.82 13.54
N ILE A 130 -11.87 -1.25 14.75
CA ILE A 130 -10.94 -0.16 15.09
C ILE A 130 -9.49 -0.64 14.94
N ALA A 131 -9.16 -1.83 15.44
CA ALA A 131 -7.83 -2.43 15.27
C ALA A 131 -7.47 -2.60 13.78
N GLY A 132 -8.39 -3.13 12.98
CA GLY A 132 -8.22 -3.26 11.54
C GLY A 132 -7.98 -1.91 10.84
N LEU A 133 -8.72 -0.86 11.21
CA LEU A 133 -8.51 0.50 10.70
C LEU A 133 -7.14 1.06 11.11
N ILE A 134 -6.71 0.84 12.36
CA ILE A 134 -5.37 1.24 12.83
C ILE A 134 -4.28 0.60 11.96
N LEU A 135 -4.34 -0.72 11.77
CA LEU A 135 -3.39 -1.44 10.93
C LEU A 135 -3.36 -0.90 9.50
N LEU A 136 -4.54 -0.66 8.92
CA LEU A 136 -4.68 -0.17 7.56
C LEU A 136 -4.19 1.28 7.40
N GLY A 137 -4.48 2.13 8.38
CA GLY A 137 -4.13 3.55 8.34
C GLY A 137 -2.68 3.88 8.75
N ALA A 138 -1.98 2.95 9.40
CA ALA A 138 -0.66 3.19 9.96
C ALA A 138 0.47 3.29 8.91
N ALA A 139 0.27 2.78 7.69
CA ALA A 139 1.26 2.85 6.63
C ALA A 139 0.66 3.30 5.29
N PRO A 140 1.40 4.12 4.51
CA PRO A 140 1.00 4.46 3.15
C PRO A 140 1.33 3.32 2.20
N CYS A 141 0.46 3.07 1.19
CA CYS A 141 0.80 2.18 0.07
C CYS A 141 1.67 2.93 -0.94
N THR A 142 2.74 2.31 -1.36
CA THR A 142 3.70 2.91 -2.30
C THR A 142 3.59 2.32 -3.71
N ALA A 143 2.92 1.15 -3.87
CA ALA A 143 2.81 0.42 -5.12
C ALA A 143 2.07 1.16 -6.22
N MET A 144 0.84 1.53 -5.92
CA MET A 144 -0.06 2.12 -6.92
C MET A 144 0.18 3.61 -7.14
N VAL A 145 0.95 4.24 -6.26
CA VAL A 145 1.23 5.69 -6.33
C VAL A 145 1.90 6.08 -7.64
N PHE A 146 2.78 5.25 -8.19
CA PHE A 146 3.39 5.51 -9.50
C PHE A 146 2.35 5.61 -10.61
N VAL A 147 1.37 4.72 -10.64
CA VAL A 147 0.28 4.74 -11.62
C VAL A 147 -0.56 6.00 -11.46
N TRP A 148 -0.97 6.30 -10.23
CA TRP A 148 -1.76 7.49 -9.95
C TRP A 148 -0.99 8.79 -10.21
N SER A 149 0.32 8.80 -9.90
CA SER A 149 1.19 9.94 -10.20
C SER A 149 1.28 10.20 -11.70
N GLN A 150 1.44 9.15 -12.52
CA GLN A 150 1.43 9.29 -13.98
C GLN A 150 0.09 9.81 -14.51
N LEU A 151 -1.04 9.26 -14.00
CA LEU A 151 -2.39 9.70 -14.36
C LEU A 151 -2.64 11.19 -14.09
N THR A 152 -2.09 11.68 -12.98
CA THR A 152 -2.23 13.08 -12.56
C THR A 152 -1.10 13.97 -13.09
N ARG A 153 -0.25 13.47 -14.00
CA ARG A 153 0.92 14.18 -14.55
C ARG A 153 1.90 14.62 -13.45
N GLY A 154 2.05 13.79 -12.41
CA GLY A 154 3.05 13.97 -11.36
C GLY A 154 4.48 13.76 -11.88
N ASP A 155 5.44 14.28 -11.14
CA ASP A 155 6.87 14.09 -11.41
C ASP A 155 7.28 12.68 -10.94
N ALA A 156 7.62 11.82 -11.91
CA ALA A 156 7.96 10.41 -11.64
C ALA A 156 9.22 10.27 -10.76
N THR A 157 10.24 11.10 -10.99
CA THR A 157 11.48 11.08 -10.20
C THR A 157 11.20 11.49 -8.77
N TYR A 158 10.40 12.53 -8.58
CA TYR A 158 10.00 12.97 -7.25
C TYR A 158 9.12 11.94 -6.54
N THR A 159 8.21 11.28 -7.27
CA THR A 159 7.41 10.17 -6.74
C THR A 159 8.29 9.04 -6.24
N LEU A 160 9.35 8.68 -6.97
CA LEU A 160 10.31 7.66 -6.55
C LEU A 160 11.01 8.03 -5.25
N VAL A 161 11.47 9.27 -5.11
CA VAL A 161 12.09 9.75 -3.87
C VAL A 161 11.14 9.62 -2.69
N GLN A 162 9.90 10.07 -2.86
CA GLN A 162 8.88 10.00 -1.80
C GLN A 162 8.55 8.56 -1.39
N VAL A 163 8.38 7.68 -2.36
CA VAL A 163 8.13 6.25 -2.13
C VAL A 163 9.28 5.65 -1.34
N SER A 164 10.52 5.82 -1.81
CA SER A 164 11.71 5.26 -1.15
C SER A 164 11.88 5.74 0.28
N VAL A 165 11.62 7.03 0.54
CA VAL A 165 11.69 7.58 1.91
C VAL A 165 10.60 6.99 2.80
N ASN A 166 9.36 6.90 2.32
CA ASN A 166 8.26 6.34 3.11
C ASN A 166 8.47 4.85 3.40
N ASP A 167 8.98 4.06 2.45
CA ASP A 167 9.29 2.64 2.65
C ASP A 167 10.36 2.43 3.72
N ILE A 168 11.38 3.29 3.77
CA ILE A 168 12.42 3.22 4.80
C ILE A 168 11.85 3.61 6.17
N ILE A 169 11.08 4.69 6.24
CA ILE A 169 10.46 5.12 7.50
C ILE A 169 9.51 4.04 8.02
N MET A 170 8.78 3.36 7.15
CA MET A 170 7.84 2.30 7.51
C MET A 170 8.49 1.19 8.33
N ILE A 171 9.75 0.82 8.06
CA ILE A 171 10.47 -0.21 8.81
C ILE A 171 10.54 0.13 10.31
N PHE A 172 10.73 1.39 10.62
CA PHE A 172 10.94 1.85 12.00
C PHE A 172 9.68 2.41 12.64
N ALA A 173 8.77 3.00 11.86
CA ALA A 173 7.63 3.75 12.37
C ALA A 173 6.34 2.91 12.46
N PHE A 174 6.15 1.90 11.61
CA PHE A 174 4.89 1.15 11.57
C PHE A 174 4.55 0.48 12.89
N ALA A 175 5.43 -0.39 13.40
CA ALA A 175 5.15 -1.14 14.63
C ALA A 175 4.97 -0.24 15.87
N PRO A 176 5.82 0.78 16.12
CA PRO A 176 5.60 1.70 17.23
C PRO A 176 4.30 2.50 17.12
N ILE A 177 3.92 2.96 15.91
CA ILE A 177 2.68 3.71 15.70
C ILE A 177 1.48 2.81 15.96
N VAL A 178 1.45 1.60 15.38
CA VAL A 178 0.36 0.63 15.60
C VAL A 178 0.24 0.31 17.08
N ALA A 179 1.34 -0.03 17.74
CA ALA A 179 1.34 -0.36 19.14
C ALA A 179 0.83 0.79 20.03
N PHE A 180 1.27 2.02 19.75
CA PHE A 180 0.80 3.20 20.45
C PHE A 180 -0.72 3.40 20.27
N LEU A 181 -1.21 3.29 19.03
CA LEU A 181 -2.62 3.53 18.72
C LEU A 181 -3.54 2.42 19.25
N LEU A 182 -3.12 1.16 19.19
CA LEU A 182 -3.84 0.06 19.84
C LEU A 182 -3.88 0.25 21.36
N GLY A 183 -2.76 0.65 21.98
CA GLY A 183 -2.72 0.92 23.43
C GLY A 183 -3.60 2.10 23.87
N VAL A 184 -3.77 3.12 23.02
CA VAL A 184 -4.69 4.25 23.32
C VAL A 184 -6.15 3.84 23.24
N THR A 185 -6.48 2.81 22.46
CA THR A 185 -7.84 2.28 22.31
C THR A 185 -8.10 1.06 23.22
N ASP A 186 -7.28 0.85 24.25
CA ASP A 186 -7.34 -0.28 25.19
C ASP A 186 -7.35 -1.67 24.51
N ILE A 187 -6.74 -1.76 23.32
CA ILE A 187 -6.57 -3.02 22.59
C ILE A 187 -5.19 -3.60 22.91
N ASP A 188 -5.14 -4.88 23.25
CA ASP A 188 -3.89 -5.57 23.53
C ASP A 188 -2.90 -5.48 22.37
N VAL A 189 -1.65 -5.13 22.67
CA VAL A 189 -0.60 -4.94 21.66
C VAL A 189 0.19 -6.23 21.45
N PRO A 190 0.03 -6.91 20.32
CA PRO A 190 0.75 -8.15 20.01
C PRO A 190 2.15 -7.85 19.45
N TRP A 191 3.06 -7.37 20.30
CA TRP A 191 4.41 -6.99 19.91
C TRP A 191 5.18 -8.05 19.10
N PRO A 192 5.16 -9.35 19.48
CA PRO A 192 5.86 -10.37 18.70
C PRO A 192 5.34 -10.47 17.28
N THR A 193 4.02 -10.42 17.09
CA THR A 193 3.37 -10.48 15.79
C THR A 193 3.68 -9.24 14.93
N LEU A 194 3.63 -8.04 15.52
CA LEU A 194 3.96 -6.81 14.81
C LEU A 194 5.41 -6.80 14.31
N ILE A 195 6.36 -7.16 15.17
CA ILE A 195 7.79 -7.19 14.81
C ILE A 195 8.06 -8.27 13.76
N LEU A 196 7.49 -9.47 13.92
CA LEU A 196 7.62 -10.56 12.98
C LEU A 196 7.06 -10.17 11.60
N SER A 197 5.87 -9.57 11.58
CA SER A 197 5.21 -9.14 10.34
C SER A 197 6.01 -8.07 9.61
N VAL A 198 6.49 -7.04 10.30
CA VAL A 198 7.37 -6.03 9.69
C VAL A 198 8.65 -6.68 9.17
N GLY A 199 9.28 -7.56 9.95
CA GLY A 199 10.46 -8.31 9.52
C GLY A 199 10.20 -9.10 8.24
N LEU A 200 9.15 -9.90 8.24
CA LEU A 200 8.85 -10.84 7.17
C LEU A 200 8.31 -10.15 5.90
N TYR A 201 7.42 -9.18 6.04
CA TYR A 201 6.70 -8.59 4.90
C TYR A 201 7.28 -7.27 4.40
N VAL A 202 8.17 -6.63 5.17
CA VAL A 202 8.81 -5.37 4.76
C VAL A 202 10.33 -5.53 4.68
N VAL A 203 10.98 -5.93 5.77
CA VAL A 203 12.46 -5.95 5.84
C VAL A 203 13.05 -6.99 4.89
N VAL A 204 12.53 -8.23 4.91
CA VAL A 204 13.05 -9.32 4.06
C VAL A 204 12.85 -9.01 2.57
N PRO A 205 11.66 -8.61 2.07
CA PRO A 205 11.48 -8.20 0.68
C PRO A 205 12.34 -7.00 0.29
N LEU A 206 12.53 -6.03 1.19
CA LEU A 206 13.37 -4.86 0.94
C LEU A 206 14.84 -5.24 0.78
N ILE A 207 15.37 -6.10 1.65
CA ILE A 207 16.75 -6.63 1.52
C ILE A 207 16.89 -7.40 0.21
N ALA A 208 15.95 -8.30 -0.09
CA ALA A 208 15.95 -9.06 -1.34
C ALA A 208 15.88 -8.12 -2.57
N GLY A 209 15.02 -7.11 -2.54
CA GLY A 209 14.91 -6.08 -3.57
C GLY A 209 16.19 -5.28 -3.74
N ALA A 210 16.81 -4.83 -2.64
CA ALA A 210 18.06 -4.09 -2.65
C ALA A 210 19.22 -4.93 -3.22
N LEU A 211 19.32 -6.20 -2.83
CA LEU A 211 20.34 -7.12 -3.37
C LEU A 211 20.12 -7.36 -4.88
N THR A 212 18.89 -7.55 -5.30
CA THR A 212 18.55 -7.68 -6.73
C THR A 212 18.90 -6.41 -7.50
N ARG A 213 18.55 -5.22 -6.98
CA ARG A 213 18.90 -3.94 -7.57
C ARG A 213 20.43 -3.80 -7.70
N LEU A 214 21.19 -4.10 -6.65
CA LEU A 214 22.66 -4.09 -6.67
C LEU A 214 23.21 -5.06 -7.72
N SER A 215 22.65 -6.27 -7.83
CA SER A 215 23.05 -7.25 -8.84
C SER A 215 22.78 -6.75 -10.25
N LEU A 216 21.59 -6.19 -10.50
CA LEU A 216 21.21 -5.65 -11.80
C LEU A 216 22.10 -4.47 -12.21
N THR A 217 22.41 -3.55 -11.28
CA THR A 217 23.30 -2.42 -11.55
C THR A 217 24.74 -2.85 -11.78
N ARG A 218 25.24 -3.85 -11.06
CA ARG A 218 26.60 -4.37 -11.21
C ARG A 218 26.79 -5.15 -12.50
N ASN A 219 25.77 -5.88 -12.95
CA ASN A 219 25.82 -6.73 -14.13
C ASN A 219 25.19 -6.05 -15.37
N SER A 220 24.95 -4.74 -15.34
CA SER A 220 24.50 -3.99 -16.50
C SER A 220 25.53 -4.08 -17.64
N ARG A 221 25.04 -4.17 -18.87
CA ARG A 221 25.92 -4.24 -20.05
C ARG A 221 26.76 -2.97 -20.17
N PRO A 222 28.00 -3.04 -20.63
CA PRO A 222 28.80 -1.85 -20.88
C PRO A 222 28.05 -0.86 -21.79
N GLY A 223 27.79 0.36 -21.26
CA GLY A 223 27.02 1.40 -21.97
C GLY A 223 25.50 1.41 -21.71
N GLU A 224 24.95 0.46 -20.95
CA GLU A 224 23.54 0.47 -20.54
C GLU A 224 23.41 1.20 -19.21
N ALA A 225 22.52 2.21 -19.15
CA ALA A 225 22.23 2.87 -17.87
C ALA A 225 21.60 1.87 -16.90
N SER A 226 22.02 1.87 -15.64
CA SER A 226 21.53 0.95 -14.59
C SER A 226 20.01 0.94 -14.46
N ASP A 227 19.38 2.08 -14.71
CA ASP A 227 17.91 2.24 -14.63
C ASP A 227 17.18 1.42 -15.70
N VAL A 228 17.81 1.16 -16.86
CA VAL A 228 17.20 0.34 -17.94
C VAL A 228 17.10 -1.12 -17.52
N ALA A 229 18.13 -1.66 -16.84
CA ALA A 229 18.10 -3.04 -16.35
C ALA A 229 17.04 -3.22 -15.27
N ILE A 230 16.92 -2.25 -14.34
CA ILE A 230 15.90 -2.26 -13.27
C ILE A 230 14.50 -2.18 -13.90
N THR A 231 14.28 -1.24 -14.81
CA THR A 231 12.98 -1.06 -15.49
C THR A 231 12.58 -2.32 -16.26
N ARG A 232 13.54 -2.97 -16.96
CA ARG A 232 13.28 -4.23 -17.67
C ARG A 232 12.85 -5.34 -16.71
N PHE A 233 13.56 -5.50 -15.60
CA PHE A 233 13.23 -6.50 -14.58
C PHE A 233 11.84 -6.26 -13.99
N THR A 234 11.57 -5.04 -13.51
CA THR A 234 10.29 -4.70 -12.87
C THR A 234 9.12 -4.79 -13.85
N HIS A 235 9.33 -4.43 -15.13
CA HIS A 235 8.32 -4.63 -16.18
C HIS A 235 8.02 -6.12 -16.41
N SER A 236 9.05 -6.98 -16.41
CA SER A 236 8.87 -8.43 -16.57
C SER A 236 8.24 -9.07 -15.34
N ALA A 237 8.48 -8.54 -14.14
CA ALA A 237 7.89 -9.01 -12.89
C ALA A 237 6.46 -8.51 -12.66
N LYS A 238 6.04 -7.43 -13.31
CA LYS A 238 4.73 -6.79 -13.17
C LYS A 238 3.53 -7.73 -13.33
N PRO A 239 3.46 -8.62 -14.35
CA PRO A 239 2.35 -9.56 -14.48
C PRO A 239 2.22 -10.49 -13.27
N PHE A 240 3.35 -10.93 -12.70
CA PHE A 240 3.34 -11.79 -11.50
C PHE A 240 2.83 -11.04 -10.27
N SER A 241 3.24 -9.77 -10.09
CA SER A 241 2.71 -8.93 -9.01
C SER A 241 1.20 -8.72 -9.13
N VAL A 242 0.72 -8.51 -10.35
CA VAL A 242 -0.71 -8.34 -10.62
C VAL A 242 -1.49 -9.62 -10.33
N ILE A 243 -1.00 -10.77 -10.78
CA ILE A 243 -1.62 -12.07 -10.49
C ILE A 243 -1.62 -12.33 -8.97
N ALA A 244 -0.51 -12.07 -8.29
CA ALA A 244 -0.41 -12.22 -6.85
C ALA A 244 -1.41 -11.30 -6.11
N LEU A 245 -1.56 -10.03 -6.54
CA LEU A 245 -2.55 -9.10 -6.02
C LEU A 245 -3.98 -9.66 -6.17
N LEU A 246 -4.36 -10.06 -7.39
CA LEU A 246 -5.71 -10.56 -7.65
C LEU A 246 -5.98 -11.87 -6.90
N ALA A 247 -5.00 -12.78 -6.85
CA ALA A 247 -5.10 -14.02 -6.09
C ALA A 247 -5.24 -13.76 -4.58
N THR A 248 -4.51 -12.77 -4.04
CA THR A 248 -4.67 -12.34 -2.64
C THR A 248 -6.08 -11.85 -2.38
N VAL A 249 -6.64 -11.01 -3.26
CA VAL A 249 -8.02 -10.54 -3.12
C VAL A 249 -9.02 -11.69 -3.13
N VAL A 250 -8.90 -12.63 -4.09
CA VAL A 250 -9.77 -13.83 -4.15
C VAL A 250 -9.65 -14.65 -2.86
N LEU A 251 -8.43 -14.86 -2.38
CA LEU A 251 -8.19 -15.67 -1.18
C LEU A 251 -8.80 -15.03 0.07
N LEU A 252 -8.56 -13.74 0.29
CA LEU A 252 -9.05 -13.02 1.46
C LEU A 252 -10.57 -12.95 1.50
N PHE A 253 -11.20 -12.61 0.37
CA PHE A 253 -12.65 -12.59 0.27
C PHE A 253 -13.26 -13.99 0.29
N GLY A 254 -12.50 -15.01 -0.12
CA GLY A 254 -12.88 -16.42 0.02
C GLY A 254 -12.88 -16.91 1.46
N PHE A 255 -11.91 -16.52 2.29
CA PHE A 255 -11.91 -16.82 3.73
C PHE A 255 -13.10 -16.21 4.46
N GLN A 256 -13.60 -15.08 4.00
CA GLN A 256 -14.69 -14.33 4.63
C GLN A 256 -16.03 -14.43 3.88
N GLY A 257 -16.12 -15.28 2.86
CA GLY A 257 -17.26 -15.33 1.94
C GLY A 257 -18.61 -15.46 2.63
N HIS A 258 -18.75 -16.36 3.60
CA HIS A 258 -19.97 -16.58 4.37
C HIS A 258 -20.32 -15.37 5.27
N VAL A 259 -19.34 -14.78 5.97
CA VAL A 259 -19.57 -13.61 6.83
C VAL A 259 -20.07 -12.42 6.02
N ILE A 260 -19.51 -12.22 4.82
CA ILE A 260 -19.88 -11.14 3.92
C ILE A 260 -21.33 -11.29 3.43
N LEU A 261 -21.76 -12.52 3.09
CA LEU A 261 -23.13 -12.79 2.64
C LEU A 261 -24.15 -12.73 3.78
N ASP A 262 -23.77 -13.18 4.98
CA ASP A 262 -24.63 -13.18 6.15
C ASP A 262 -24.84 -11.76 6.71
N ARG A 263 -23.83 -10.89 6.60
CA ARG A 263 -23.85 -9.54 7.17
C ARG A 263 -23.37 -8.46 6.17
N PRO A 264 -24.01 -8.27 5.02
CA PRO A 264 -23.55 -7.35 3.97
C PRO A 264 -23.50 -5.88 4.42
N ILE A 265 -24.33 -5.49 5.39
CA ILE A 265 -24.36 -4.15 5.96
C ILE A 265 -23.02 -3.78 6.62
N LEU A 266 -22.33 -4.75 7.24
CA LEU A 266 -21.05 -4.50 7.89
C LEU A 266 -19.98 -3.97 6.93
N ILE A 267 -19.98 -4.43 5.69
CA ILE A 267 -19.05 -3.93 4.67
C ILE A 267 -19.28 -2.44 4.42
N GLY A 268 -20.54 -2.02 4.32
CA GLY A 268 -20.91 -0.61 4.16
C GLY A 268 -20.49 0.23 5.38
N LEU A 269 -20.68 -0.32 6.58
CA LEU A 269 -20.31 0.36 7.82
C LEU A 269 -18.79 0.53 7.94
N ILE A 270 -17.99 -0.50 7.57
CA ILE A 270 -16.52 -0.42 7.57
C ILE A 270 -16.03 0.50 6.44
N ALA A 271 -16.69 0.52 5.31
CA ALA A 271 -16.33 1.38 4.18
C ALA A 271 -16.52 2.88 4.48
N ALA A 272 -17.49 3.24 5.33
CA ALA A 272 -17.81 4.64 5.62
C ALA A 272 -16.61 5.42 6.22
N PRO A 273 -15.98 5.01 7.33
CA PRO A 273 -14.79 5.69 7.85
C PRO A 273 -13.62 5.70 6.87
N LEU A 274 -13.43 4.64 6.06
CA LEU A 274 -12.38 4.57 5.05
C LEU A 274 -12.57 5.58 3.92
N LEU A 275 -13.80 5.80 3.47
CA LEU A 275 -14.12 6.82 2.46
C LEU A 275 -13.83 8.22 3.02
N VAL A 276 -14.32 8.51 4.23
CA VAL A 276 -14.07 9.80 4.90
C VAL A 276 -12.57 10.03 5.08
N GLN A 277 -11.84 9.01 5.52
CA GLN A 277 -10.38 9.06 5.68
C GLN A 277 -9.69 9.36 4.34
N SER A 278 -10.00 8.61 3.29
CA SER A 278 -9.32 8.74 2.01
C SER A 278 -9.50 10.13 1.40
N TYR A 279 -10.74 10.63 1.33
CA TYR A 279 -11.01 11.97 0.83
C TYR A 279 -10.49 13.06 1.76
N GLY A 280 -10.64 12.87 3.08
CA GLY A 280 -10.15 13.82 4.09
C GLY A 280 -8.65 14.01 4.03
N ILE A 281 -7.88 12.94 3.98
CA ILE A 281 -6.41 13.00 3.86
C ILE A 281 -5.98 13.62 2.53
N PHE A 282 -6.68 13.31 1.43
CA PHE A 282 -6.40 13.95 0.15
C PHE A 282 -6.56 15.47 0.25
N ILE A 283 -7.67 15.94 0.82
CA ILE A 283 -7.96 17.36 0.99
C ILE A 283 -6.90 18.03 1.88
N ILE A 284 -6.53 17.38 2.99
CA ILE A 284 -5.52 17.91 3.93
C ILE A 284 -4.15 17.99 3.23
N ALA A 285 -3.70 16.93 2.59
CA ALA A 285 -2.38 16.86 1.95
C ALA A 285 -2.28 17.82 0.75
N TYR A 286 -3.28 17.78 -0.14
CA TYR A 286 -3.29 18.67 -1.30
C TYR A 286 -3.51 20.13 -0.91
N GLY A 287 -4.36 20.40 0.09
CA GLY A 287 -4.59 21.73 0.65
C GLY A 287 -3.32 22.30 1.30
N ALA A 288 -2.59 21.51 2.10
CA ALA A 288 -1.31 21.92 2.66
C ALA A 288 -0.27 22.23 1.58
N ALA A 289 -0.20 21.39 0.55
CA ALA A 289 0.68 21.60 -0.60
C ALA A 289 0.30 22.89 -1.37
N TRP A 290 -0.98 23.16 -1.54
CA TRP A 290 -1.48 24.39 -2.16
C TRP A 290 -1.13 25.64 -1.33
N LEU A 291 -1.35 25.60 -0.04
CA LEU A 291 -1.00 26.70 0.88
C LEU A 291 0.50 27.02 0.85
N TRP A 292 1.36 26.00 0.72
CA TRP A 292 2.80 26.18 0.61
C TRP A 292 3.28 26.49 -0.82
N ARG A 293 2.34 26.68 -1.75
CA ARG A 293 2.59 26.98 -3.17
C ARG A 293 3.48 25.92 -3.84
N ILE A 294 3.25 24.66 -3.50
CA ILE A 294 3.96 23.53 -4.12
C ILE A 294 3.34 23.29 -5.51
N PRO A 295 4.15 23.16 -6.57
CA PRO A 295 3.62 22.93 -7.92
C PRO A 295 2.86 21.60 -8.00
N HIS A 296 1.80 21.55 -8.83
CA HIS A 296 0.93 20.39 -8.99
C HIS A 296 1.68 19.08 -9.22
N LYS A 297 2.76 19.09 -10.04
CA LYS A 297 3.59 17.90 -10.31
C LYS A 297 4.19 17.26 -9.07
N VAL A 298 4.34 18.02 -7.99
CA VAL A 298 4.85 17.57 -6.69
C VAL A 298 3.69 17.34 -5.71
N ALA A 299 2.71 18.25 -5.70
CA ALA A 299 1.56 18.19 -4.79
C ALA A 299 0.69 16.96 -5.02
N ALA A 300 0.49 16.55 -6.28
CA ALA A 300 -0.33 15.39 -6.60
C ALA A 300 0.27 14.08 -6.04
N PRO A 301 1.54 13.71 -6.28
CA PRO A 301 2.14 12.56 -5.63
C PRO A 301 2.09 12.63 -4.10
N CYS A 302 2.34 13.79 -3.49
CA CYS A 302 2.26 13.98 -2.03
C CYS A 302 0.88 13.58 -1.48
N ALA A 303 -0.19 14.08 -2.10
CA ALA A 303 -1.55 13.79 -1.66
C ALA A 303 -1.95 12.33 -1.91
N LEU A 304 -1.53 11.76 -3.04
CA LEU A 304 -1.86 10.38 -3.41
C LEU A 304 -1.16 9.36 -2.52
N ILE A 305 0.10 9.59 -2.12
CA ILE A 305 0.79 8.74 -1.14
C ILE A 305 0.05 8.81 0.20
N GLY A 306 -0.34 10.00 0.64
CA GLY A 306 -1.07 10.20 1.89
C GLY A 306 -2.41 9.47 1.92
N THR A 307 -3.13 9.49 0.82
CA THR A 307 -4.45 8.88 0.70
C THR A 307 -4.42 7.36 0.64
N SER A 308 -3.33 6.79 0.13
CA SER A 308 -3.20 5.34 -0.06
C SER A 308 -2.92 4.61 1.26
N ASN A 309 -3.48 3.41 1.41
CA ASN A 309 -3.28 2.52 2.55
C ASN A 309 -2.53 1.27 2.12
N PHE A 310 -1.58 0.82 2.94
CA PHE A 310 -0.82 -0.39 2.66
C PHE A 310 -1.59 -1.61 3.18
N PHE A 311 -2.63 -1.99 2.43
CA PHE A 311 -3.54 -3.04 2.85
C PHE A 311 -2.84 -4.40 2.96
N GLU A 312 -1.81 -4.66 2.17
CA GLU A 312 -1.06 -5.90 2.15
C GLU A 312 -0.39 -6.18 3.51
N LEU A 313 0.25 -5.15 4.07
CA LEU A 313 0.85 -5.27 5.39
C LEU A 313 -0.22 -5.34 6.48
N ALA A 314 -1.28 -4.55 6.38
CA ALA A 314 -2.40 -4.57 7.32
C ALA A 314 -3.05 -5.95 7.40
N VAL A 315 -3.30 -6.57 6.24
CA VAL A 315 -3.88 -7.93 6.15
C VAL A 315 -2.91 -8.97 6.71
N ALA A 316 -1.62 -8.89 6.36
CA ALA A 316 -0.61 -9.80 6.85
C ALA A 316 -0.54 -9.80 8.39
N VAL A 317 -0.59 -8.62 8.99
CA VAL A 317 -0.61 -8.46 10.45
C VAL A 317 -1.95 -8.95 11.02
N ALA A 318 -3.08 -8.56 10.43
CA ALA A 318 -4.41 -8.91 10.93
C ALA A 318 -4.69 -10.44 10.91
N ILE A 319 -4.15 -11.17 9.94
CA ILE A 319 -4.26 -12.65 9.90
C ILE A 319 -3.39 -13.29 10.98
N SER A 320 -2.30 -12.62 11.36
CA SER A 320 -1.35 -13.12 12.35
C SER A 320 -1.74 -12.77 13.81
N LEU A 321 -2.79 -11.96 13.98
CA LEU A 321 -3.39 -11.59 15.28
C LEU A 321 -4.49 -12.57 15.66
#